data_78642eca9924f20f85ec0478399a91dc
#
_entry.id   78642eca9924f20f85ec0478399a91dc
#
_cell.length_a   1.000
_cell.length_b   1.000
_cell.length_c   1.000
_cell.angle_alpha   90.00
_cell.angle_beta   90.00
_cell.angle_gamma   90.00
#
_symmetry.space_group_name_H-M   'P 1'
#
loop_
_entity.id
_entity.type
_entity.pdbx_description
1 polymer ?
#
loop_
_entity_poly.entity_id
_entity_poly.type
_entity_poly.pdbx_seq_one_letter_code
_entity_poly.pdbx_strand_id
1 'polypeptide(L)'
;NGASVISNSWSSSVAYSIINDAISNALTSGRSGKGCVVVFATGNDYSSTVGYPANCNPDILAVGSNNRNGSRSSFSNYGTALDIVAPGENVCTTTTGSNYSTSISGTSFSCPTAAAVAALVISVNPNLTQEKRTKSWKLCIFDNV
;
A
#
# COMPACT_ATOMS: atom_id res chain seq x y z
N ASN A 1 -9.17 -14.55 10.72
CA ASN A 1 -8.05 -14.26 11.64
C ASN A 1 -8.08 -12.85 12.24
N GLY A 2 -9.07 -12.02 11.94
CA GLY A 2 -9.29 -10.71 12.60
C GLY A 2 -8.36 -9.58 12.16
N ALA A 3 -7.59 -9.73 11.07
CA ALA A 3 -6.78 -8.64 10.55
C ALA A 3 -7.65 -7.47 10.09
N SER A 4 -7.21 -6.24 10.38
CA SER A 4 -7.88 -5.02 9.92
C SER A 4 -7.18 -4.37 8.75
N VAL A 5 -5.86 -4.54 8.66
CA VAL A 5 -5.01 -4.06 7.57
C VAL A 5 -4.14 -5.22 7.09
N ILE A 6 -3.97 -5.34 5.78
CA ILE A 6 -3.15 -6.37 5.13
C ILE A 6 -2.12 -5.63 4.27
N SER A 7 -0.84 -5.72 4.64
CA SER A 7 0.27 -5.08 3.96
C SER A 7 1.02 -6.07 3.08
N ASN A 8 1.20 -5.73 1.79
CA ASN A 8 1.73 -6.63 0.78
C ASN A 8 2.86 -5.96 -0.01
N SER A 9 4.11 -6.38 0.24
CA SER A 9 5.29 -5.86 -0.44
C SER A 9 5.83 -6.88 -1.46
N TRP A 10 4.95 -7.41 -2.31
CA TRP A 10 5.28 -8.37 -3.37
C TRP A 10 4.46 -8.10 -4.62
N SER A 11 4.93 -8.60 -5.75
CA SER A 11 4.27 -8.54 -7.06
C SER A 11 4.43 -9.85 -7.80
N SER A 12 3.63 -10.03 -8.88
CA SER A 12 3.72 -11.18 -9.78
C SER A 12 3.53 -10.71 -11.21
N SER A 13 4.20 -11.37 -12.14
CA SER A 13 3.99 -11.16 -13.59
C SER A 13 2.75 -11.89 -14.13
N VAL A 14 2.16 -12.77 -13.33
CA VAL A 14 0.99 -13.56 -13.72
C VAL A 14 -0.16 -13.25 -12.76
N ALA A 15 -1.33 -13.03 -13.32
CA ALA A 15 -2.56 -12.85 -12.55
C ALA A 15 -3.21 -14.22 -12.25
N TYR A 16 -3.63 -14.41 -11.00
CA TYR A 16 -4.28 -15.64 -10.53
C TYR A 16 -5.65 -15.30 -9.95
N SER A 17 -6.70 -15.99 -10.43
CA SER A 17 -8.08 -15.80 -9.95
C SER A 17 -8.20 -16.02 -8.44
N ILE A 18 -7.54 -17.02 -7.90
CA ILE A 18 -7.57 -17.32 -6.46
C ILE A 18 -7.01 -16.17 -5.60
N ILE A 19 -6.03 -15.42 -6.11
CA ILE A 19 -5.50 -14.24 -5.43
C ILE A 19 -6.52 -13.11 -5.49
N ASN A 20 -7.13 -12.88 -6.67
CA ASN A 20 -8.17 -11.86 -6.85
C ASN A 20 -9.37 -12.12 -5.93
N ASP A 21 -9.81 -13.38 -5.82
CA ASP A 21 -10.91 -13.79 -4.97
C ASP A 21 -10.58 -13.58 -3.49
N ALA A 22 -9.36 -13.92 -3.07
CA ALA A 22 -8.90 -13.71 -1.69
C ALA A 22 -8.84 -12.22 -1.34
N ILE A 23 -8.34 -11.37 -2.25
CA ILE A 23 -8.30 -9.92 -2.08
C ILE A 23 -9.72 -9.36 -2.01
N SER A 24 -10.60 -9.74 -2.93
CA SER A 24 -12.00 -9.30 -2.96
C SER A 24 -12.73 -9.69 -1.68
N ASN A 25 -12.52 -10.91 -1.19
CA ASN A 25 -13.08 -11.35 0.09
C ASN A 25 -12.54 -10.53 1.28
N ALA A 26 -11.25 -10.23 1.32
CA ALA A 26 -10.68 -9.39 2.36
C ALA A 26 -11.27 -7.96 2.35
N LEU A 27 -11.43 -7.38 1.16
CA LEU A 27 -11.97 -6.03 0.96
C LEU A 27 -13.46 -5.92 1.35
N THR A 28 -14.24 -6.99 1.20
CA THR A 28 -15.70 -6.98 1.42
C THR A 28 -16.10 -7.62 2.75
N SER A 29 -15.64 -8.84 3.01
CA SER A 29 -16.08 -9.65 4.15
C SER A 29 -15.21 -9.51 5.40
N GLY A 30 -14.00 -8.99 5.26
CA GLY A 30 -13.08 -8.76 6.38
C GLY A 30 -13.68 -7.83 7.43
N ARG A 31 -13.18 -7.90 8.68
CA ARG A 31 -13.62 -7.04 9.80
C ARG A 31 -15.14 -7.09 10.03
N SER A 32 -15.73 -8.26 9.96
CA SER A 32 -17.17 -8.47 10.12
C SER A 32 -18.01 -7.69 9.10
N GLY A 33 -17.62 -7.73 7.83
CA GLY A 33 -18.32 -7.09 6.72
C GLY A 33 -17.97 -5.62 6.48
N LYS A 34 -17.04 -5.04 7.28
CA LYS A 34 -16.57 -3.64 7.08
C LYS A 34 -15.45 -3.55 6.05
N GLY A 35 -14.89 -4.66 5.61
CA GLY A 35 -13.72 -4.78 4.74
C GLY A 35 -12.39 -4.46 5.43
N CYS A 36 -11.34 -5.22 5.10
CA CYS A 36 -9.97 -4.87 5.47
C CYS A 36 -9.42 -3.76 4.58
N VAL A 37 -8.44 -2.98 5.07
CA VAL A 37 -7.59 -2.20 4.18
C VAL A 37 -6.54 -3.12 3.60
N VAL A 38 -6.55 -3.31 2.29
CA VAL A 38 -5.56 -4.10 1.56
C VAL A 38 -4.60 -3.14 0.88
N VAL A 39 -3.33 -3.19 1.26
CA VAL A 39 -2.27 -2.29 0.79
C VAL A 39 -1.26 -3.09 -0.01
N PHE A 40 -0.88 -2.58 -1.19
CA PHE A 40 0.15 -3.19 -2.03
C PHE A 40 1.20 -2.18 -2.48
N ALA A 41 2.45 -2.63 -2.56
CA ALA A 41 3.52 -1.91 -3.24
C ALA A 41 3.28 -1.90 -4.76
N THR A 42 3.59 -0.77 -5.42
CA THR A 42 3.34 -0.61 -6.88
C THR A 42 4.38 -1.26 -7.78
N GLY A 43 5.57 -1.63 -7.23
CA GLY A 43 6.72 -2.15 -7.98
C GLY A 43 7.83 -1.12 -8.16
N ASN A 44 9.01 -1.61 -8.59
CA ASN A 44 10.27 -0.86 -8.61
C ASN A 44 10.94 -0.82 -10.00
N ASP A 45 10.16 -0.84 -11.08
CA ASP A 45 10.64 -1.01 -12.46
C ASP A 45 10.60 0.29 -13.25
N TYR A 46 10.33 1.44 -12.60
CA TYR A 46 10.07 2.73 -13.29
C TYR A 46 9.00 2.60 -14.38
N SER A 47 8.05 1.73 -14.20
CA SER A 47 6.98 1.47 -15.15
C SER A 47 5.85 2.49 -15.02
N SER A 48 5.26 2.89 -16.16
CA SER A 48 4.02 3.69 -16.20
C SER A 48 2.76 2.88 -15.85
N THR A 49 2.94 1.64 -15.42
CA THR A 49 1.88 0.77 -14.96
C THR A 49 2.19 0.22 -13.58
N VAL A 50 1.19 0.22 -12.70
CA VAL A 50 1.27 -0.43 -11.40
C VAL A 50 1.24 -1.95 -11.59
N GLY A 51 2.12 -2.66 -10.88
CA GLY A 51 2.22 -4.12 -10.97
C GLY A 51 1.03 -4.85 -10.36
N TYR A 52 0.78 -6.08 -10.82
CA TYR A 52 -0.19 -6.99 -10.19
C TYR A 52 0.41 -7.56 -8.87
N PRO A 53 -0.36 -7.71 -7.78
CA PRO A 53 -1.83 -7.53 -7.64
C PRO A 53 -2.29 -6.10 -7.33
N ALA A 54 -1.41 -5.12 -7.16
CA ALA A 54 -1.79 -3.77 -6.75
C ALA A 54 -2.83 -3.11 -7.69
N ASN A 55 -2.89 -3.52 -8.96
CA ASN A 55 -3.80 -3.00 -9.98
C ASN A 55 -5.03 -3.87 -10.23
N CYS A 56 -5.23 -4.98 -9.51
CA CYS A 56 -6.30 -5.94 -9.83
C CYS A 56 -7.69 -5.56 -9.28
N ASN A 57 -7.75 -4.61 -8.34
CA ASN A 57 -9.01 -4.15 -7.76
C ASN A 57 -8.86 -2.68 -7.36
N PRO A 58 -9.81 -1.79 -7.73
CA PRO A 58 -9.73 -0.35 -7.45
C PRO A 58 -9.82 0.01 -5.95
N ASP A 59 -10.23 -0.92 -5.11
CA ASP A 59 -10.33 -0.74 -3.66
C ASP A 59 -9.03 -1.12 -2.92
N ILE A 60 -8.03 -1.64 -3.62
CA ILE A 60 -6.67 -1.78 -3.11
C ILE A 60 -6.06 -0.38 -2.95
N LEU A 61 -5.30 -0.19 -1.88
CA LEU A 61 -4.47 0.98 -1.71
C LEU A 61 -3.08 0.70 -2.32
N ALA A 62 -2.86 1.17 -3.54
CA ALA A 62 -1.61 1.01 -4.27
C ALA A 62 -0.62 2.12 -3.89
N VAL A 63 0.52 1.75 -3.30
CA VAL A 63 1.48 2.66 -2.68
C VAL A 63 2.79 2.69 -3.45
N GLY A 64 3.12 3.85 -4.00
CA GLY A 64 4.42 4.16 -4.60
C GLY A 64 5.42 4.71 -3.58
N SER A 65 6.63 4.97 -4.04
CA SER A 65 7.72 5.48 -3.22
C SER A 65 8.01 6.96 -3.53
N ASN A 66 8.22 7.76 -2.48
CA ASN A 66 8.81 9.09 -2.58
C ASN A 66 10.13 9.17 -1.77
N ASN A 67 10.95 10.14 -2.13
CA ASN A 67 12.18 10.50 -1.45
C ASN A 67 11.93 11.58 -0.37
N ARG A 68 13.00 11.99 0.32
CA ARG A 68 12.93 13.01 1.40
C ARG A 68 12.47 14.38 0.94
N ASN A 69 12.56 14.69 -0.36
CA ASN A 69 12.13 15.96 -0.93
C ASN A 69 10.65 15.95 -1.38
N GLY A 70 9.94 14.86 -1.12
CA GLY A 70 8.55 14.65 -1.57
C GLY A 70 8.41 14.21 -3.03
N SER A 71 9.49 14.18 -3.81
CA SER A 71 9.45 13.73 -5.20
C SER A 71 9.33 12.21 -5.28
N ARG A 72 8.61 11.70 -6.29
CA ARG A 72 8.53 10.26 -6.56
C ARG A 72 9.94 9.68 -6.76
N SER A 73 10.23 8.57 -6.09
CA SER A 73 11.50 7.86 -6.26
C SER A 73 11.67 7.38 -7.72
N SER A 74 12.88 7.46 -8.25
CA SER A 74 13.16 7.17 -9.67
C SER A 74 12.78 5.75 -10.09
N PHE A 75 12.83 4.79 -9.19
CA PHE A 75 12.46 3.39 -9.43
C PHE A 75 10.96 3.12 -9.30
N SER A 76 10.20 3.98 -8.60
CA SER A 76 8.79 3.69 -8.27
C SER A 76 7.92 3.61 -9.51
N ASN A 77 7.13 2.54 -9.62
CA ASN A 77 6.09 2.45 -10.63
C ASN A 77 5.01 3.52 -10.38
N TYR A 78 4.37 3.97 -11.44
CA TYR A 78 3.38 5.04 -11.46
C TYR A 78 2.23 4.72 -12.42
N GLY A 79 1.28 5.63 -12.59
CA GLY A 79 0.15 5.46 -13.51
C GLY A 79 -1.19 5.56 -12.80
N THR A 80 -2.27 5.32 -13.53
CA THR A 80 -3.64 5.59 -13.08
C THR A 80 -4.12 4.74 -11.89
N ALA A 81 -3.47 3.60 -11.65
CA ALA A 81 -3.76 2.74 -10.51
C ALA A 81 -2.91 3.05 -9.26
N LEU A 82 -2.03 4.05 -9.31
CA LEU A 82 -1.32 4.56 -8.13
C LEU A 82 -2.28 5.42 -7.30
N ASP A 83 -2.43 5.10 -6.02
CA ASP A 83 -3.30 5.86 -5.11
C ASP A 83 -2.54 6.91 -4.32
N ILE A 84 -1.44 6.51 -3.68
CA ILE A 84 -0.63 7.39 -2.82
C ILE A 84 0.86 7.06 -2.93
N VAL A 85 1.70 7.95 -2.44
CA VAL A 85 3.12 7.69 -2.21
C VAL A 85 3.44 7.80 -0.72
N ALA A 86 4.46 7.05 -0.29
CA ALA A 86 5.00 7.11 1.07
C ALA A 86 6.53 6.99 1.04
N PRO A 87 7.24 7.41 2.09
CA PRO A 87 8.70 7.28 2.15
C PRO A 87 9.16 5.84 1.90
N GLY A 88 10.05 5.67 0.93
CA GLY A 88 10.59 4.36 0.57
C GLY A 88 11.98 4.44 -0.04
N GLU A 89 12.66 5.59 0.09
CA GLU A 89 14.03 5.78 -0.38
C GLU A 89 14.96 6.11 0.78
N ASN A 90 16.10 5.38 0.87
CA ASN A 90 17.07 5.48 1.95
C ASN A 90 16.43 5.27 3.34
N VAL A 91 15.67 4.20 3.46
CA VAL A 91 14.96 3.84 4.69
C VAL A 91 15.92 3.17 5.67
N CYS A 92 15.84 3.58 6.94
CA CYS A 92 16.51 2.88 8.04
C CYS A 92 15.66 1.66 8.45
N THR A 93 16.26 0.49 8.38
CA THR A 93 15.58 -0.76 8.73
C THR A 93 16.55 -1.80 9.31
N THR A 94 16.02 -2.81 9.95
CA THR A 94 16.78 -3.95 10.46
C THR A 94 17.25 -4.86 9.32
N THR A 95 18.40 -5.48 9.52
CA THR A 95 18.96 -6.50 8.63
C THR A 95 19.32 -7.76 9.41
N THR A 96 19.81 -8.77 8.72
CA THR A 96 20.27 -10.02 9.35
C THR A 96 21.41 -9.77 10.35
N GLY A 97 21.52 -10.61 11.38
CA GLY A 97 22.60 -10.56 12.37
C GLY A 97 22.50 -9.38 13.34
N SER A 98 21.28 -8.93 13.68
CA SER A 98 21.05 -7.80 14.63
C SER A 98 21.67 -6.47 14.17
N ASN A 99 21.77 -6.26 12.88
CA ASN A 99 22.29 -5.03 12.26
C ASN A 99 21.17 -4.14 11.73
N TYR A 100 21.57 -2.92 11.30
CA TYR A 100 20.70 -1.94 10.66
C TYR A 100 21.31 -1.49 9.34
N SER A 101 20.46 -1.08 8.41
CA SER A 101 20.86 -0.38 7.19
C SER A 101 20.07 0.93 7.09
N THR A 102 20.72 1.97 6.56
CA THR A 102 20.12 3.31 6.37
C THR A 102 19.97 3.67 4.88
N SER A 103 20.23 2.73 3.98
CA SER A 103 20.30 2.98 2.52
C SER A 103 19.48 1.99 1.69
N ILE A 104 18.51 1.33 2.30
CA ILE A 104 17.64 0.41 1.57
C ILE A 104 16.47 1.19 0.98
N SER A 105 16.15 0.89 -0.29
CA SER A 105 15.09 1.59 -1.02
C SER A 105 14.16 0.61 -1.72
N GLY A 106 12.87 0.98 -1.84
CA GLY A 106 11.86 0.22 -2.54
C GLY A 106 10.45 0.60 -2.11
N THR A 107 9.48 0.43 -3.00
CA THR A 107 8.05 0.55 -2.68
C THR A 107 7.61 -0.44 -1.59
N SER A 108 8.41 -1.49 -1.38
CA SER A 108 8.25 -2.45 -0.28
C SER A 108 8.34 -1.84 1.11
N PHE A 109 8.98 -0.66 1.26
CA PHE A 109 9.06 0.10 2.52
C PHE A 109 7.96 1.15 2.62
N SER A 110 7.54 1.71 1.49
CA SER A 110 6.40 2.64 1.41
C SER A 110 5.08 1.96 1.78
N CYS A 111 4.88 0.73 1.31
CA CYS A 111 3.67 -0.05 1.55
C CYS A 111 3.37 -0.23 3.06
N PRO A 112 4.28 -0.75 3.92
CA PRO A 112 4.01 -0.89 5.34
C PRO A 112 3.88 0.45 6.06
N THR A 113 4.53 1.52 5.59
CA THR A 113 4.36 2.87 6.13
C THR A 113 2.92 3.34 5.95
N ALA A 114 2.37 3.21 4.74
CA ALA A 114 0.95 3.51 4.47
C ALA A 114 0.00 2.60 5.26
N ALA A 115 0.33 1.31 5.38
CA ALA A 115 -0.46 0.36 6.16
C ALA A 115 -0.50 0.73 7.66
N ALA A 116 0.61 1.21 8.22
CA ALA A 116 0.66 1.69 9.60
C ALA A 116 -0.25 2.91 9.81
N VAL A 117 -0.23 3.87 8.90
CA VAL A 117 -1.15 5.02 8.93
C VAL A 117 -2.60 4.55 8.83
N ALA A 118 -2.89 3.57 7.95
CA ALA A 118 -4.21 2.95 7.85
C ALA A 118 -4.68 2.35 9.19
N ALA A 119 -3.79 1.66 9.87
CA ALA A 119 -4.10 1.07 11.18
C ALA A 119 -4.41 2.14 12.24
N LEU A 120 -3.66 3.25 12.25
CA LEU A 120 -3.94 4.38 13.15
C LEU A 120 -5.32 4.99 12.89
N VAL A 121 -5.71 5.21 11.64
CA VAL A 121 -7.05 5.72 11.31
C VAL A 121 -8.15 4.78 11.77
N ILE A 122 -7.98 3.46 11.59
CA ILE A 122 -8.93 2.46 12.06
C ILE A 122 -9.00 2.44 13.59
N SER A 123 -7.89 2.67 14.29
CA SER A 123 -7.86 2.68 15.75
C SER A 123 -8.68 3.84 16.32
N VAL A 124 -8.69 4.97 15.63
CA VAL A 124 -9.50 6.16 16.04
C VAL A 124 -10.98 5.96 15.72
N ASN A 125 -11.31 5.35 14.57
CA ASN A 125 -12.69 5.05 14.20
C ASN A 125 -12.85 3.63 13.64
N PRO A 126 -13.08 2.62 14.49
CA PRO A 126 -13.24 1.22 14.10
C PRO A 126 -14.48 0.94 13.21
N ASN A 127 -15.39 1.90 13.11
CA ASN A 127 -16.63 1.74 12.32
C ASN A 127 -16.49 2.17 10.85
N LEU A 128 -15.36 2.70 10.46
CA LEU A 128 -15.10 3.03 9.06
C LEU A 128 -15.16 1.77 8.19
N THR A 129 -15.92 1.84 7.10
CA THR A 129 -15.95 0.83 6.04
C THR A 129 -14.82 1.06 5.05
N GLN A 130 -14.49 0.05 4.26
CA GLN A 130 -13.44 0.12 3.23
C GLN A 130 -13.74 1.25 2.21
N GLU A 131 -14.94 1.35 1.72
CA GLU A 131 -15.35 2.34 0.71
C GLU A 131 -15.15 3.79 1.20
N LYS A 132 -15.53 4.08 2.45
CA LYS A 132 -15.36 5.44 3.02
C LYS A 132 -13.89 5.80 3.22
N ARG A 133 -13.02 4.81 3.41
CA ARG A 133 -11.58 5.02 3.63
C ARG A 133 -10.86 5.38 2.34
N THR A 134 -11.08 4.61 1.26
CA THR A 134 -10.41 4.87 -0.02
C THR A 134 -10.72 6.27 -0.53
N LYS A 135 -11.95 6.75 -0.38
CA LYS A 135 -12.33 8.12 -0.73
C LYS A 135 -11.72 9.18 0.19
N SER A 136 -11.68 8.93 1.52
CA SER A 136 -11.11 9.87 2.49
C SER A 136 -9.58 10.00 2.39
N TRP A 137 -8.88 8.92 2.04
CA TRP A 137 -7.42 8.95 1.87
C TRP A 137 -7.01 9.79 0.66
N LYS A 138 -7.76 9.67 -0.45
CA LYS A 138 -7.55 10.50 -1.63
C LYS A 138 -7.78 11.97 -1.33
N LEU A 139 -8.75 12.32 -0.50
CA LEU A 139 -9.04 13.71 -0.09
C LEU A 139 -8.02 14.29 0.91
N CYS A 140 -7.60 13.53 1.93
CA CYS A 140 -6.68 14.06 2.94
C CYS A 140 -5.24 14.28 2.45
N ILE A 141 -4.82 13.63 1.35
CA ILE A 141 -3.44 13.69 0.85
C ILE A 141 -3.30 14.67 -0.31
N PHE A 142 -4.35 14.92 -1.09
CA PHE A 142 -4.31 15.76 -2.29
C PHE A 142 -4.82 17.18 -2.09
N ASP A 143 -5.54 17.51 -1.01
CA ASP A 143 -6.02 18.87 -0.74
C ASP A 143 -4.97 19.75 -0.04
N ASN A 144 -3.75 19.27 0.19
CA ASN A 144 -2.66 20.00 0.85
C ASN A 144 -1.32 19.95 0.07
N VAL A 145 -1.34 19.68 -1.25
CA VAL A 145 -0.13 19.77 -2.10
C VAL A 145 -0.40 20.69 -3.28
#